data_86dfde606f68b03f71c63589417b92d0
#
_entry.id   86dfde606f68b03f71c63589417b92d0
#
_cell.length_a   1.000
_cell.length_b   1.000
_cell.length_c   1.000
_cell.angle_alpha   90.00
_cell.angle_beta   90.00
_cell.angle_gamma   90.00
#
_symmetry.space_group_name_H-M   'P 1'
#
loop_
_entity.id
_entity.type
_entity.pdbx_description
1 polymer ?
#
loop_
_entity_poly.entity_id
_entity_poly.type
_entity_poly.pdbx_seq_one_letter_code
_entity_poly.pdbx_strand_id
1 'polypeptide(L)'
;MRCLYALMDDQTRFWIAQQVADTKYTADITPLFQEGKQIAGKAPSTVITDGAYNFNSAFRHAFWRENKALAIRHERHVRFQGDLNNQKMERMNGEIRDREKIIRGVKREDSPLLKGLQIYHNYVRPHMGLNGETAAGKAGIRVEGKDKWLTIIQNASKQKPKD
;
A
#
# COMPACT_ATOMS: atom_id res chain seq x y z
N MET A 1 -5.82 -5.20 20.00
CA MET A 1 -5.44 -5.92 18.76
C MET A 1 -5.14 -4.83 17.73
N ARG A 2 -3.93 -4.74 17.24
CA ARG A 2 -3.55 -3.73 16.24
C ARG A 2 -4.14 -4.07 14.87
N CYS A 3 -4.54 -3.04 14.15
CA CYS A 3 -5.04 -3.14 12.79
C CYS A 3 -3.96 -2.65 11.84
N LEU A 4 -3.68 -3.41 10.78
CA LEU A 4 -2.85 -2.98 9.68
C LEU A 4 -3.75 -2.48 8.55
N TYR A 5 -3.52 -1.27 8.12
CA TYR A 5 -4.10 -0.68 6.93
C TYR A 5 -3.03 -0.58 5.85
N ALA A 6 -3.39 -0.89 4.62
CA ALA A 6 -2.49 -0.82 3.49
C ALA A 6 -3.19 -0.19 2.27
N LEU A 7 -2.43 0.52 1.47
CA LEU A 7 -2.88 1.14 0.23
C LEU A 7 -2.04 0.60 -0.92
N MET A 8 -2.69 0.11 -1.97
CA MET A 8 -2.04 -0.49 -3.13
C MET A 8 -2.63 0.08 -4.42
N ASP A 9 -1.78 0.29 -5.41
CA ASP A 9 -2.23 0.60 -6.77
C ASP A 9 -2.77 -0.66 -7.45
N ASP A 10 -3.98 -0.57 -7.99
CA ASP A 10 -4.68 -1.72 -8.56
C ASP A 10 -4.00 -2.26 -9.83
N GLN A 11 -3.45 -1.40 -10.66
CA GLN A 11 -2.87 -1.79 -11.95
C GLN A 11 -1.47 -2.39 -11.80
N THR A 12 -0.64 -1.75 -10.98
CA THR A 12 0.76 -2.14 -10.81
C THR A 12 0.99 -3.06 -9.61
N ARG A 13 -0.01 -3.20 -8.72
CA ARG A 13 0.10 -3.88 -7.43
C ARG A 13 1.15 -3.28 -6.50
N PHE A 14 1.56 -2.04 -6.77
CA PHE A 14 2.54 -1.36 -5.94
C PHE A 14 1.93 -1.03 -4.59
N TRP A 15 2.52 -1.55 -3.53
CA TRP A 15 2.12 -1.26 -2.16
C TRP A 15 2.62 0.13 -1.77
N ILE A 16 1.73 1.13 -1.85
CA ILE A 16 2.06 2.55 -1.76
C ILE A 16 2.37 2.94 -0.31
N ALA A 17 1.42 2.68 0.60
CA ALA A 17 1.51 3.11 1.99
C ALA A 17 0.94 2.05 2.93
N GLN A 18 1.34 2.11 4.19
CA GLN A 18 0.84 1.26 5.26
C GLN A 18 0.80 2.00 6.59
N GLN A 19 -0.18 1.66 7.40
CA GLN A 19 -0.31 2.19 8.75
C GLN A 19 -0.77 1.12 9.72
N VAL A 20 -0.15 1.08 10.89
CA VAL A 20 -0.58 0.25 12.01
C VAL A 20 -1.27 1.16 13.02
N ALA A 21 -2.47 0.79 13.43
CA ALA A 21 -3.25 1.54 14.41
C ALA A 21 -3.82 0.62 15.48
N ASP A 22 -4.00 1.16 16.68
CA ASP A 22 -4.60 0.43 17.80
C ASP A 22 -6.14 0.43 17.73
N THR A 23 -6.71 1.36 16.97
CA THR A 23 -8.15 1.53 16.81
C THR A 23 -8.57 1.47 15.34
N LYS A 24 -9.88 1.58 15.09
CA LYS A 24 -10.46 1.57 13.75
C LYS A 24 -11.21 2.89 13.46
N TYR A 25 -10.69 4.00 13.97
CA TYR A 25 -11.33 5.29 13.75
C TYR A 25 -10.89 5.93 12.42
N THR A 26 -11.67 6.87 11.95
CA THR A 26 -11.36 7.68 10.75
C THR A 26 -10.00 8.37 10.85
N ALA A 27 -9.63 8.82 12.06
CA ALA A 27 -8.34 9.46 12.32
C ALA A 27 -7.14 8.55 12.03
N ASP A 28 -7.30 7.23 12.21
CA ASP A 28 -6.24 6.25 11.95
C ASP A 28 -6.01 6.02 10.45
N ILE A 29 -7.05 6.21 9.61
CA ILE A 29 -7.01 5.90 8.18
C ILE A 29 -6.68 7.14 7.36
N THR A 30 -7.08 8.32 7.79
CA THR A 30 -6.85 9.57 7.05
C THR A 30 -5.37 9.79 6.70
N PRO A 31 -4.39 9.59 7.62
CA PRO A 31 -2.97 9.71 7.30
C PRO A 31 -2.50 8.75 6.20
N LEU A 32 -3.06 7.52 6.16
CA LEU A 32 -2.72 6.55 5.11
C LEU A 32 -3.03 7.09 3.70
N PHE A 33 -4.19 7.70 3.51
CA PHE A 33 -4.55 8.30 2.24
C PHE A 33 -3.71 9.53 1.91
N GLN A 34 -3.36 10.35 2.91
CA GLN A 34 -2.49 11.50 2.73
C GLN A 34 -1.07 11.09 2.33
N GLU A 35 -0.50 10.11 3.02
CA GLU A 35 0.79 9.52 2.68
C GLU A 35 0.77 8.91 1.28
N GLY A 36 -0.27 8.13 0.97
CA GLY A 36 -0.44 7.52 -0.34
C GLY A 36 -0.49 8.54 -1.47
N LYS A 37 -1.19 9.65 -1.30
CA LYS A 37 -1.23 10.76 -2.25
C LYS A 37 0.15 11.42 -2.41
N GLN A 38 0.85 11.62 -1.31
CA GLN A 38 2.19 12.21 -1.30
C GLN A 38 3.20 11.33 -2.04
N ILE A 39 3.20 10.02 -1.78
CA ILE A 39 4.09 9.05 -2.44
C ILE A 39 3.76 8.93 -3.92
N ALA A 40 2.48 8.87 -4.28
CA ALA A 40 2.05 8.79 -5.68
C ALA A 40 2.25 10.09 -6.47
N GLY A 41 2.44 11.23 -5.81
CA GLY A 41 2.59 12.56 -6.43
C GLY A 41 1.35 13.06 -7.16
N LYS A 42 0.23 12.34 -7.07
CA LYS A 42 -1.04 12.68 -7.73
C LYS A 42 -2.24 12.11 -6.97
N ALA A 43 -3.41 12.69 -7.19
CA ALA A 43 -4.66 12.12 -6.72
C ALA A 43 -5.08 10.93 -7.59
N PRO A 44 -5.70 9.89 -7.02
CA PRO A 44 -6.23 8.76 -7.78
C PRO A 44 -7.49 9.17 -8.55
N SER A 45 -7.81 8.47 -9.64
CA SER A 45 -9.13 8.60 -10.30
C SER A 45 -10.22 7.85 -9.54
N THR A 46 -9.87 6.74 -8.91
CA THR A 46 -10.78 5.89 -8.15
C THR A 46 -10.11 5.35 -6.90
N VAL A 47 -10.83 5.31 -5.80
CA VAL A 47 -10.43 4.64 -4.56
C VAL A 47 -11.43 3.52 -4.27
N ILE A 48 -10.94 2.31 -4.03
CA ILE A 48 -11.74 1.13 -3.73
C ILE A 48 -11.52 0.75 -2.26
N THR A 49 -12.60 0.54 -1.51
CA THR A 49 -12.54 0.11 -0.11
C THR A 49 -13.56 -0.99 0.18
N ASP A 50 -13.42 -1.67 1.32
CA ASP A 50 -14.33 -2.73 1.79
C ASP A 50 -15.71 -2.24 2.25
N GLY A 51 -15.98 -0.95 2.13
CA GLY A 51 -17.26 -0.36 2.50
C GLY A 51 -17.42 -0.01 3.98
N ALA A 52 -16.42 -0.24 4.82
CA ALA A 52 -16.47 0.20 6.21
C ALA A 52 -16.64 1.73 6.31
N TYR A 53 -17.45 2.17 7.27
CA TYR A 53 -17.84 3.59 7.39
C TYR A 53 -16.63 4.52 7.64
N ASN A 54 -15.65 4.07 8.42
CA ASN A 54 -14.43 4.80 8.72
C ASN A 54 -13.61 5.13 7.46
N PHE A 55 -13.57 4.24 6.45
CA PHE A 55 -12.92 4.52 5.16
C PHE A 55 -13.65 5.60 4.37
N ASN A 56 -14.98 5.63 4.40
CA ASN A 56 -15.75 6.68 3.72
C ASN A 56 -15.44 8.06 4.30
N SER A 57 -15.43 8.17 5.63
CA SER A 57 -15.08 9.42 6.30
C SER A 57 -13.64 9.83 6.03
N ALA A 58 -12.69 8.89 6.12
CA ALA A 58 -11.28 9.15 5.83
C ALA A 58 -11.05 9.60 4.37
N PHE A 59 -11.73 8.97 3.41
CA PHE A 59 -11.71 9.37 2.01
C PHE A 59 -12.16 10.82 1.83
N ARG A 60 -13.30 11.20 2.43
CA ARG A 60 -13.83 12.57 2.36
C ARG A 60 -12.83 13.57 2.95
N HIS A 61 -12.20 13.26 4.09
CA HIS A 61 -11.20 14.13 4.71
C HIS A 61 -9.94 14.27 3.86
N ALA A 62 -9.44 13.17 3.33
CA ALA A 62 -8.17 13.15 2.58
C ALA A 62 -8.28 13.80 1.20
N PHE A 63 -9.45 13.66 0.53
CA PHE A 63 -9.64 14.08 -0.87
C PHE A 63 -10.67 15.19 -1.05
N TRP A 64 -11.05 15.91 0.00
CA TRP A 64 -12.11 16.94 -0.07
C TRP A 64 -11.90 18.00 -1.15
N ARG A 65 -10.68 18.50 -1.30
CA ARG A 65 -10.35 19.54 -2.27
C ARG A 65 -10.28 18.97 -3.69
N GLU A 66 -9.56 17.86 -3.82
CA GLU A 66 -9.36 17.19 -5.09
C GLU A 66 -10.65 16.61 -5.65
N ASN A 67 -11.55 16.14 -4.77
CA ASN A 67 -12.83 15.58 -5.21
C ASN A 67 -13.72 16.59 -5.91
N LYS A 68 -13.68 17.87 -5.49
CA LYS A 68 -14.41 18.94 -6.18
C LYS A 68 -13.87 19.24 -7.58
N ALA A 69 -12.54 19.13 -7.76
CA ALA A 69 -11.86 19.46 -9.01
C ALA A 69 -11.79 18.27 -9.98
N LEU A 70 -11.57 17.05 -9.47
CA LEU A 70 -11.22 15.87 -10.24
C LEU A 70 -12.31 14.79 -10.24
N ALA A 71 -13.41 14.98 -9.48
CA ALA A 71 -14.51 14.02 -9.33
C ALA A 71 -13.99 12.58 -9.01
N ILE A 72 -13.11 12.47 -8.01
CA ILE A 72 -12.53 11.19 -7.61
C ILE A 72 -13.63 10.22 -7.21
N ARG A 73 -13.67 9.07 -7.86
CA ARG A 73 -14.67 8.03 -7.61
C ARG A 73 -14.30 7.24 -6.36
N HIS A 74 -15.25 7.10 -5.42
CA HIS A 74 -15.09 6.20 -4.28
C HIS A 74 -16.02 5.00 -4.44
N GLU A 75 -15.44 3.83 -4.66
CA GLU A 75 -16.17 2.57 -4.77
C GLU A 75 -16.08 1.79 -3.46
N ARG A 76 -17.24 1.47 -2.93
CA ARG A 76 -17.40 0.76 -1.67
C ARG A 76 -17.92 -0.65 -1.95
N HIS A 77 -17.07 -1.65 -1.78
CA HIS A 77 -17.48 -3.04 -1.93
C HIS A 77 -18.08 -3.57 -0.63
N VAL A 78 -19.42 -3.52 -0.56
CA VAL A 78 -20.19 -4.11 0.56
C VAL A 78 -20.51 -5.59 0.31
N ARG A 79 -20.40 -6.05 -0.95
CA ARG A 79 -20.65 -7.44 -1.38
C ARG A 79 -19.77 -7.77 -2.59
N PHE A 80 -19.55 -9.07 -2.83
CA PHE A 80 -18.75 -9.62 -3.96
C PHE A 80 -19.40 -9.41 -5.35
N GLN A 81 -19.83 -8.20 -5.68
CA GLN A 81 -20.45 -7.87 -6.97
C GLN A 81 -19.67 -6.75 -7.66
N GLY A 82 -19.24 -7.03 -8.89
CA GLY A 82 -18.60 -6.05 -9.78
C GLY A 82 -17.18 -6.43 -10.21
N ASP A 83 -16.72 -5.84 -11.31
CA ASP A 83 -15.40 -6.09 -11.92
C ASP A 83 -14.24 -5.48 -11.11
N LEU A 84 -14.51 -4.43 -10.35
CA LEU A 84 -13.56 -3.79 -9.44
C LEU A 84 -13.71 -4.43 -8.05
N ASN A 85 -12.87 -5.39 -7.73
CA ASN A 85 -12.93 -6.08 -6.45
C ASN A 85 -11.66 -5.88 -5.62
N ASN A 86 -11.78 -6.08 -4.32
CA ASN A 86 -10.69 -5.95 -3.36
C ASN A 86 -9.82 -7.22 -3.23
N GLN A 87 -9.97 -8.19 -4.14
CA GLN A 87 -9.28 -9.49 -4.05
C GLN A 87 -7.75 -9.38 -4.01
N LYS A 88 -7.18 -8.40 -4.72
CA LYS A 88 -5.72 -8.19 -4.71
C LYS A 88 -5.24 -7.78 -3.32
N MET A 89 -6.00 -6.89 -2.65
CA MET A 89 -5.73 -6.47 -1.27
C MET A 89 -5.97 -7.60 -0.28
N GLU A 90 -7.03 -8.39 -0.45
CA GLU A 90 -7.32 -9.54 0.41
C GLU A 90 -6.20 -10.58 0.33
N ARG A 91 -5.68 -10.85 -0.86
CA ARG A 91 -4.53 -11.75 -1.05
C ARG A 91 -3.29 -11.20 -0.36
N MET A 92 -2.97 -9.92 -0.54
CA MET A 92 -1.83 -9.29 0.13
C MET A 92 -2.00 -9.33 1.66
N ASN A 93 -3.18 -9.02 2.17
CA ASN A 93 -3.48 -9.12 3.60
C ASN A 93 -3.34 -10.55 4.13
N GLY A 94 -3.71 -11.56 3.33
CA GLY A 94 -3.48 -12.97 3.65
C GLY A 94 -1.99 -13.28 3.81
N GLU A 95 -1.18 -12.86 2.86
CA GLU A 95 0.28 -13.04 2.91
C GLU A 95 0.92 -12.35 4.11
N ILE A 96 0.48 -11.13 4.44
CA ILE A 96 0.94 -10.40 5.62
C ILE A 96 0.57 -11.17 6.90
N ARG A 97 -0.69 -11.62 7.02
CA ARG A 97 -1.15 -12.40 8.20
C ARG A 97 -0.36 -13.68 8.40
N ASP A 98 -0.01 -14.38 7.33
CA ASP A 98 0.81 -15.59 7.42
C ASP A 98 2.22 -15.28 7.94
N ARG A 99 2.80 -14.17 7.54
CA ARG A 99 4.07 -13.68 8.10
C ARG A 99 3.92 -13.23 9.56
N GLU A 100 2.84 -12.54 9.89
CA GLU A 100 2.55 -12.13 11.27
C GLU A 100 2.46 -13.30 12.24
N LYS A 101 1.90 -14.43 11.82
CA LYS A 101 1.87 -15.66 12.64
C LYS A 101 3.27 -16.14 13.01
N ILE A 102 4.21 -16.10 12.06
CA ILE A 102 5.60 -16.51 12.27
C ILE A 102 6.33 -15.55 13.22
N ILE A 103 6.12 -14.24 13.06
CA ILE A 103 6.80 -13.20 13.85
C ILE A 103 6.04 -12.79 15.12
N ARG A 104 4.96 -13.49 15.46
CA ARG A 104 4.11 -13.23 16.65
C ARG A 104 3.49 -11.83 16.68
N GLY A 105 3.07 -11.36 15.51
CA GLY A 105 2.34 -10.10 15.32
C GLY A 105 3.20 -8.84 15.21
N VAL A 106 2.57 -7.78 14.72
CA VAL A 106 3.18 -6.45 14.63
C VAL A 106 3.02 -5.74 15.97
N LYS A 107 4.14 -5.53 16.67
CA LYS A 107 4.14 -4.92 18.01
C LYS A 107 4.34 -3.41 17.98
N ARG A 108 4.84 -2.85 16.87
CA ARG A 108 5.20 -1.43 16.74
C ARG A 108 4.67 -0.86 15.42
N GLU A 109 4.30 0.41 15.44
CA GLU A 109 3.85 1.14 14.25
C GLU A 109 4.95 1.25 13.20
N ASP A 110 6.19 1.45 13.64
CA ASP A 110 7.39 1.58 12.82
C ASP A 110 8.09 0.24 12.55
N SER A 111 7.37 -0.88 12.53
CA SER A 111 7.94 -2.22 12.43
C SER A 111 8.87 -2.36 11.22
N PRO A 112 10.18 -2.63 11.43
CA PRO A 112 11.13 -2.87 10.33
C PRO A 112 10.72 -4.06 9.45
N LEU A 113 10.01 -5.03 10.03
CA LEU A 113 9.52 -6.21 9.31
C LEU A 113 8.45 -5.84 8.28
N LEU A 114 7.50 -4.97 8.63
CA LEU A 114 6.50 -4.48 7.68
C LEU A 114 7.13 -3.67 6.56
N LYS A 115 8.10 -2.81 6.87
CA LYS A 115 8.86 -2.07 5.86
C LYS A 115 9.66 -3.02 4.96
N GLY A 116 10.29 -4.03 5.52
CA GLY A 116 10.98 -5.07 4.77
C GLY A 116 10.05 -5.88 3.85
N LEU A 117 8.84 -6.21 4.32
CA LEU A 117 7.83 -6.88 3.50
C LEU A 117 7.33 -6.00 2.36
N GLN A 118 7.13 -4.71 2.60
CA GLN A 118 6.76 -3.74 1.56
C GLN A 118 7.86 -3.61 0.49
N ILE A 119 9.12 -3.52 0.91
CA ILE A 119 10.27 -3.49 -0.01
C ILE A 119 10.32 -4.77 -0.84
N TYR A 120 10.22 -5.92 -0.18
CA TYR A 120 10.21 -7.22 -0.86
C TYR A 120 9.08 -7.32 -1.88
N HIS A 121 7.84 -6.99 -1.49
CA HIS A 121 6.68 -7.03 -2.34
C HIS A 121 6.85 -6.13 -3.58
N ASN A 122 7.32 -4.91 -3.38
CA ASN A 122 7.41 -3.93 -4.46
C ASN A 122 8.59 -4.16 -5.40
N TYR A 123 9.77 -4.43 -4.85
CA TYR A 123 11.01 -4.31 -5.62
C TYR A 123 11.69 -5.64 -5.92
N VAL A 124 11.41 -6.69 -5.14
CA VAL A 124 12.15 -7.95 -5.24
C VAL A 124 11.29 -9.08 -5.81
N ARG A 125 10.07 -9.20 -5.31
CA ARG A 125 9.18 -10.30 -5.67
C ARG A 125 8.63 -10.17 -7.08
N PRO A 126 8.78 -11.20 -7.95
CA PRO A 126 8.03 -11.28 -9.20
C PRO A 126 6.57 -11.65 -8.93
N HIS A 127 5.64 -10.99 -9.61
CA HIS A 127 4.20 -11.24 -9.49
C HIS A 127 3.67 -11.97 -10.73
N MET A 128 3.11 -13.16 -10.56
CA MET A 128 2.51 -13.91 -11.68
C MET A 128 1.46 -13.10 -12.45
N GLY A 129 0.62 -12.36 -11.74
CA GLY A 129 -0.40 -11.51 -12.38
C GLY A 129 0.14 -10.21 -12.99
N LEU A 130 1.46 -10.01 -12.99
CA LEU A 130 2.18 -8.96 -13.73
C LEU A 130 3.17 -9.58 -14.71
N ASN A 131 2.90 -10.80 -15.19
CA ASN A 131 3.75 -11.56 -16.12
C ASN A 131 5.19 -11.74 -15.63
N GLY A 132 5.37 -11.91 -14.32
CA GLY A 132 6.67 -12.08 -13.69
C GLY A 132 7.42 -10.78 -13.40
N GLU A 133 6.86 -9.62 -13.70
CA GLU A 133 7.43 -8.34 -13.30
C GLU A 133 7.26 -8.09 -11.79
N THR A 134 8.12 -7.23 -11.24
CA THR A 134 7.92 -6.66 -9.90
C THR A 134 6.88 -5.54 -9.96
N ALA A 135 6.22 -5.26 -8.83
CA ALA A 135 5.28 -4.16 -8.74
C ALA A 135 5.94 -2.79 -9.07
N ALA A 136 7.17 -2.57 -8.59
CA ALA A 136 7.96 -1.40 -8.92
C ALA A 136 8.29 -1.32 -10.42
N GLY A 137 8.71 -2.44 -11.04
CA GLY A 137 8.96 -2.50 -12.48
C GLY A 137 7.73 -2.11 -13.29
N LYS A 138 6.56 -2.62 -12.90
CA LYS A 138 5.28 -2.27 -13.52
C LYS A 138 4.89 -0.81 -13.32
N ALA A 139 5.27 -0.22 -12.19
CA ALA A 139 5.09 1.21 -11.88
C ALA A 139 6.14 2.11 -12.55
N GLY A 140 7.05 1.57 -13.36
CA GLY A 140 8.11 2.32 -14.05
C GLY A 140 9.38 2.52 -13.22
N ILE A 141 9.47 1.95 -12.02
CA ILE A 141 10.62 2.03 -11.14
C ILE A 141 11.49 0.79 -11.33
N ARG A 142 12.60 0.91 -12.05
CA ARG A 142 13.47 -0.22 -12.33
C ARG A 142 14.58 -0.35 -11.31
N VAL A 143 14.75 -1.59 -10.81
CA VAL A 143 15.89 -1.99 -10.00
C VAL A 143 16.74 -2.94 -10.84
N GLU A 144 17.94 -2.50 -11.20
CA GLU A 144 18.86 -3.25 -12.04
C GLU A 144 19.52 -4.42 -11.27
N GLY A 145 20.08 -5.38 -12.02
CA GLY A 145 20.84 -6.49 -11.48
C GLY A 145 20.04 -7.75 -11.12
N LYS A 146 20.76 -8.86 -11.01
CA LYS A 146 20.20 -10.18 -10.65
C LYS A 146 19.77 -10.23 -9.18
N ASP A 147 20.57 -9.67 -8.29
CA ASP A 147 20.26 -9.53 -6.87
C ASP A 147 19.69 -8.15 -6.59
N LYS A 148 18.37 -8.07 -6.56
CA LYS A 148 17.65 -6.83 -6.31
C LYS A 148 17.85 -6.29 -4.90
N TRP A 149 18.00 -7.18 -3.89
CA TRP A 149 18.29 -6.75 -2.53
C TRP A 149 19.63 -6.03 -2.44
N LEU A 150 20.67 -6.60 -3.03
CA LEU A 150 21.99 -5.99 -3.05
C LEU A 150 21.95 -4.62 -3.73
N THR A 151 21.29 -4.52 -4.88
CA THR A 151 21.14 -3.26 -5.60
C THR A 151 20.41 -2.18 -4.78
N ILE A 152 19.31 -2.55 -4.10
CA ILE A 152 18.55 -1.62 -3.25
C ILE A 152 19.42 -1.10 -2.10
N ILE A 153 20.15 -2.00 -1.43
CA ILE A 153 21.04 -1.64 -0.32
C ILE A 153 22.16 -0.70 -0.80
N GLN A 154 22.79 -0.99 -1.94
CA GLN A 154 23.83 -0.16 -2.52
C GLN A 154 23.30 1.22 -2.91
N ASN A 155 22.12 1.30 -3.51
CA ASN A 155 21.49 2.55 -3.88
C ASN A 155 21.13 3.40 -2.66
N ALA A 156 20.59 2.79 -1.62
CA ALA A 156 20.29 3.47 -0.36
C ALA A 156 21.54 4.02 0.33
N SER A 157 22.66 3.26 0.27
CA SER A 157 23.95 3.71 0.84
C SER A 157 24.55 4.92 0.12
N LYS A 158 24.29 5.06 -1.19
CA LYS A 158 24.75 6.21 -1.99
C LYS A 158 23.96 7.48 -1.70
N GLN A 159 22.72 7.36 -1.21
CA GLN A 159 21.82 8.49 -0.94
C GLN A 159 21.93 9.02 0.50
N LYS A 160 22.73 8.39 1.37
CA LYS A 160 22.98 8.98 2.70
C LYS A 160 23.71 10.32 2.53
N PRO A 161 23.20 11.43 3.12
CA PRO A 161 23.96 12.65 3.18
C PRO A 161 25.30 12.35 3.86
N LYS A 162 26.38 12.88 3.31
CA LYS A 162 27.66 12.94 4.01
C LYS A 162 27.47 13.92 5.15
N ASP A 163 27.43 13.42 6.38
CA ASP A 163 27.51 14.25 7.58
C ASP A 163 28.81 15.05 7.57
#